data_5a068e37e89b4eb2ec8515e8279a3ddb
#
_entry.id   5a068e37e89b4eb2ec8515e8279a3ddb
#
_cell.length_a   1.000
_cell.length_b   1.000
_cell.length_c   1.000
_cell.angle_alpha   90.00
_cell.angle_beta   90.00
_cell.angle_gamma   90.00
#
_symmetry.space_group_name_H-M   'P 1'
#
loop_
_entity.id
_entity.type
_entity.pdbx_description
1 polymer ?
#
loop_
_entity_poly.entity_id
_entity_poly.type
_entity_poly.pdbx_seq_one_letter_code
_entity_poly.pdbx_strand_id
1 'polypeptide(L)'
;MKVVIGIDPSFSSTAIVIVCDNKLIKSYIVTHNKPKVKYTKIAEQYNNIFEYVHYEYMVPGADQEAERIKTQNVIEATKAIISIILLYKKQNYEVEVYMEGVAFSSRRTQSLVELGALNFNIRINLIKHDIPFHIITPSANKKAFTGNGAADKELMIKTFLILNPSYRSLVGYIKMDDIADAYALATFKS
;
A
#
# COMPACT_ATOMS: atom_id res chain seq x y z
N MET A 1 -17.56 -5.78 -13.32
CA MET A 1 -16.90 -6.52 -12.23
C MET A 1 -16.36 -5.53 -11.22
N LYS A 2 -16.46 -5.84 -9.93
CA LYS A 2 -15.98 -4.99 -8.84
C LYS A 2 -14.58 -5.41 -8.41
N VAL A 3 -13.70 -4.42 -8.26
CA VAL A 3 -12.34 -4.58 -7.71
C VAL A 3 -12.27 -3.81 -6.40
N VAL A 4 -11.79 -4.45 -5.36
CA VAL A 4 -11.47 -3.84 -4.07
C VAL A 4 -9.96 -3.71 -3.96
N ILE A 5 -9.49 -2.51 -3.64
CA ILE A 5 -8.07 -2.17 -3.51
C ILE A 5 -7.76 -1.85 -2.05
N GLY A 6 -6.87 -2.62 -1.45
CA GLY A 6 -6.34 -2.34 -0.12
C GLY A 6 -5.03 -1.56 -0.23
N ILE A 7 -4.89 -0.50 0.55
CA ILE A 7 -3.69 0.35 0.58
C ILE A 7 -3.18 0.48 2.01
N ASP A 8 -1.96 0.03 2.24
CA ASP A 8 -1.19 0.32 3.45
C ASP A 8 -0.16 1.42 3.14
N PRO A 9 -0.47 2.69 3.46
CA PRO A 9 0.36 3.82 3.05
C PRO A 9 1.62 3.91 3.91
N SER A 10 2.76 3.92 3.26
CA SER A 10 4.05 4.26 3.88
C SER A 10 4.88 5.08 2.88
N PHE A 11 5.57 6.10 3.37
CA PHE A 11 6.36 6.96 2.50
C PHE A 11 7.52 6.22 1.81
N SER A 12 8.09 5.22 2.46
CA SER A 12 9.20 4.45 1.90
C SER A 12 8.76 3.23 1.09
N SER A 13 7.53 2.74 1.31
CA SER A 13 7.08 1.45 0.78
C SER A 13 5.56 1.28 0.96
N THR A 14 4.77 1.93 0.13
CA THR A 14 3.31 1.71 0.14
C THR A 14 2.96 0.37 -0.49
N ALA A 15 2.23 -0.47 0.23
CA ALA A 15 1.67 -1.70 -0.32
C ALA A 15 0.28 -1.46 -0.89
N ILE A 16 0.02 -2.02 -2.06
CA ILE A 16 -1.29 -2.00 -2.72
C ILE A 16 -1.64 -3.43 -3.11
N VAL A 17 -2.84 -3.87 -2.75
CA VAL A 17 -3.35 -5.19 -3.08
C VAL A 17 -4.68 -5.06 -3.81
N ILE A 18 -4.81 -5.79 -4.90
CA ILE A 18 -5.98 -5.80 -5.76
C ILE A 18 -6.72 -7.14 -5.57
N VAL A 19 -7.98 -7.06 -5.18
CA VAL A 19 -8.87 -8.21 -5.00
C VAL A 19 -10.08 -8.08 -5.90
N CYS A 20 -10.42 -9.14 -6.63
CA CYS A 20 -11.63 -9.24 -7.43
C CYS A 20 -12.34 -10.56 -7.10
N ASP A 21 -13.64 -10.52 -6.83
CA ASP A 21 -14.43 -11.72 -6.48
C ASP A 21 -13.79 -12.57 -5.37
N ASN A 22 -13.30 -11.91 -4.32
CA ASN A 22 -12.57 -12.48 -3.18
C ASN A 22 -11.24 -13.19 -3.54
N LYS A 23 -10.72 -13.00 -4.74
CA LYS A 23 -9.42 -13.52 -5.17
C LYS A 23 -8.40 -12.40 -5.30
N LEU A 24 -7.22 -12.61 -4.74
CA LEU A 24 -6.10 -11.73 -4.95
C LEU A 24 -5.66 -11.82 -6.42
N ILE A 25 -5.71 -10.68 -7.11
CA ILE A 25 -5.32 -10.56 -8.52
C ILE A 25 -3.85 -10.18 -8.63
N LYS A 26 -3.44 -9.12 -7.95
CA LYS A 26 -2.08 -8.62 -7.98
C LYS A 26 -1.77 -7.78 -6.75
N SER A 27 -0.50 -7.72 -6.38
CA SER A 27 -0.01 -6.79 -5.37
C SER A 27 1.14 -5.94 -5.92
N TYR A 28 1.30 -4.76 -5.34
CA TYR A 28 2.33 -3.80 -5.69
C TYR A 28 3.03 -3.29 -4.44
N ILE A 29 4.32 -3.02 -4.56
CA ILE A 29 5.06 -2.18 -3.62
C ILE A 29 5.49 -0.92 -4.35
N VAL A 30 4.91 0.22 -3.99
CA VAL A 30 5.28 1.53 -4.50
C VAL A 30 6.38 2.09 -3.61
N THR A 31 7.56 2.35 -4.16
CA THR A 31 8.75 2.70 -3.40
C THR A 31 9.71 3.58 -4.21
N HIS A 32 10.43 4.47 -3.54
CA HIS A 32 11.57 5.20 -4.11
C HIS A 32 12.90 4.43 -3.92
N ASN A 33 12.93 3.45 -3.04
CA ASN A 33 14.12 2.66 -2.78
C ASN A 33 14.31 1.61 -3.88
N LYS A 34 15.47 1.60 -4.52
CA LYS A 34 15.81 0.54 -5.47
C LYS A 34 15.98 -0.78 -4.72
N PRO A 35 15.18 -1.81 -4.99
CA PRO A 35 15.37 -3.11 -4.38
C PRO A 35 16.71 -3.71 -4.80
N LYS A 36 17.28 -4.58 -3.95
CA LYS A 36 18.49 -5.32 -4.31
C LYS A 36 18.23 -6.12 -5.59
N VAL A 37 19.25 -6.25 -6.44
CA VAL A 37 19.15 -6.94 -7.75
C VAL A 37 18.50 -8.34 -7.65
N LYS A 38 18.81 -9.11 -6.58
CA LYS A 38 18.17 -10.42 -6.36
C LYS A 38 16.66 -10.35 -6.15
N TYR A 39 16.15 -9.26 -5.54
CA TYR A 39 14.71 -9.07 -5.31
C TYR A 39 13.99 -8.64 -6.59
N THR A 40 14.65 -7.82 -7.42
CA THR A 40 14.14 -7.45 -8.74
C THR A 40 13.96 -8.68 -9.62
N LYS A 41 14.99 -9.55 -9.72
CA LYS A 41 14.91 -10.79 -10.51
C LYS A 41 13.79 -11.72 -10.06
N ILE A 42 13.55 -11.84 -8.75
CA ILE A 42 12.44 -12.64 -8.24
C ILE A 42 11.11 -11.98 -8.55
N ALA A 43 10.98 -10.67 -8.35
CA ALA A 43 9.76 -9.94 -8.71
C ALA A 43 9.42 -10.11 -10.20
N GLU A 44 10.41 -10.11 -11.10
CA GLU A 44 10.22 -10.35 -12.53
C GLU A 44 9.65 -11.76 -12.82
N GLN A 45 10.06 -12.78 -12.08
CA GLN A 45 9.52 -14.14 -12.22
C GLN A 45 8.07 -14.26 -11.76
N TYR A 46 7.64 -13.39 -10.85
CA TYR A 46 6.29 -13.37 -10.28
C TYR A 46 5.48 -12.13 -10.68
N ASN A 47 5.83 -11.51 -11.81
CA ASN A 47 5.21 -10.25 -12.27
C ASN A 47 3.71 -10.35 -12.56
N ASN A 48 3.19 -11.56 -12.70
CA ASN A 48 1.76 -11.83 -12.82
C ASN A 48 0.99 -11.63 -11.49
N ILE A 49 1.66 -11.75 -10.33
CA ILE A 49 1.03 -11.61 -9.00
C ILE A 49 1.62 -10.46 -8.18
N PHE A 50 2.85 -10.03 -8.47
CA PHE A 50 3.56 -9.01 -7.69
C PHE A 50 4.39 -8.09 -8.59
N GLU A 51 4.48 -6.78 -8.22
CA GLU A 51 5.29 -5.81 -8.96
C GLU A 51 5.84 -4.71 -8.04
N TYR A 52 7.08 -4.29 -8.27
CA TYR A 52 7.63 -3.07 -7.72
C TYR A 52 7.35 -1.89 -8.65
N VAL A 53 6.74 -0.82 -8.12
CA VAL A 53 6.54 0.45 -8.84
C VAL A 53 7.44 1.51 -8.21
N HIS A 54 8.33 2.08 -9.01
CA HIS A 54 9.27 3.09 -8.57
C HIS A 54 8.77 4.49 -8.87
N TYR A 55 9.03 5.43 -7.95
CA TYR A 55 8.84 6.85 -8.17
C TYR A 55 10.13 7.62 -7.90
N GLU A 56 10.27 8.78 -8.52
CA GLU A 56 11.41 9.67 -8.31
C GLU A 56 11.36 10.29 -6.92
N TYR A 57 12.49 10.24 -6.22
CA TYR A 57 12.65 10.80 -4.89
C TYR A 57 13.87 11.71 -4.86
N MET A 58 13.67 12.95 -4.44
CA MET A 58 14.72 13.91 -4.22
C MET A 58 15.08 13.95 -2.73
N VAL A 59 16.37 13.88 -2.40
CA VAL A 59 16.82 13.98 -1.02
C VAL A 59 16.69 15.44 -0.56
N PRO A 60 15.86 15.74 0.46
CA PRO A 60 15.76 17.09 0.98
C PRO A 60 17.09 17.55 1.62
N GLY A 61 17.53 18.74 1.28
CA GLY A 61 18.64 19.39 1.96
C GLY A 61 18.26 19.92 3.35
N ALA A 62 19.13 20.74 3.92
CA ALA A 62 18.88 21.44 5.20
C ALA A 62 18.46 22.91 4.98
N ASP A 63 18.18 23.30 3.76
CA ASP A 63 17.88 24.65 3.33
C ASP A 63 16.37 24.95 3.23
N GLN A 64 16.03 26.17 2.81
CA GLN A 64 14.64 26.60 2.63
C GLN A 64 13.90 25.81 1.54
N GLU A 65 14.61 25.13 0.64
CA GLU A 65 14.04 24.28 -0.40
C GLU A 65 13.56 22.92 0.12
N ALA A 66 13.99 22.50 1.32
CA ALA A 66 13.70 21.18 1.86
C ALA A 66 12.19 20.88 1.92
N GLU A 67 11.37 21.83 2.34
CA GLU A 67 9.92 21.64 2.43
C GLU A 67 9.26 21.53 1.05
N ARG A 68 9.76 22.26 0.04
CA ARG A 68 9.32 22.13 -1.34
C ARG A 68 9.64 20.73 -1.89
N ILE A 69 10.85 20.25 -1.63
CA ILE A 69 11.29 18.90 -2.05
C ILE A 69 10.46 17.82 -1.38
N LYS A 70 10.18 17.90 -0.06
CA LYS A 70 9.30 16.98 0.64
C LYS A 70 7.90 16.95 0.04
N THR A 71 7.36 18.13 -0.27
CA THR A 71 6.05 18.24 -0.92
C THR A 71 6.05 17.58 -2.31
N GLN A 72 7.11 17.79 -3.10
CA GLN A 72 7.25 17.17 -4.41
C GLN A 72 7.33 15.62 -4.29
N ASN A 73 8.09 15.11 -3.31
CA ASN A 73 8.17 13.67 -3.06
C ASN A 73 6.81 13.06 -2.70
N VAL A 74 5.98 13.75 -1.93
CA VAL A 74 4.59 13.32 -1.63
C VAL A 74 3.76 13.27 -2.92
N ILE A 75 3.91 14.25 -3.79
CA ILE A 75 3.20 14.30 -5.08
C ILE A 75 3.61 13.11 -5.95
N GLU A 76 4.92 12.83 -6.10
CA GLU A 76 5.41 11.73 -6.95
C GLU A 76 4.96 10.35 -6.40
N ALA A 77 5.07 10.14 -5.08
CA ALA A 77 4.53 8.93 -4.46
C ALA A 77 3.02 8.76 -4.72
N THR A 78 2.25 9.84 -4.54
CA THR A 78 0.81 9.83 -4.80
C THR A 78 0.49 9.53 -6.26
N LYS A 79 1.19 10.14 -7.22
CA LYS A 79 1.00 9.87 -8.65
C LYS A 79 1.20 8.39 -8.97
N ALA A 80 2.26 7.78 -8.45
CA ALA A 80 2.53 6.36 -8.64
C ALA A 80 1.41 5.48 -8.08
N ILE A 81 0.92 5.77 -6.87
CA ILE A 81 -0.19 5.04 -6.22
C ILE A 81 -1.49 5.20 -7.05
N ILE A 82 -1.85 6.42 -7.40
CA ILE A 82 -3.09 6.71 -8.13
C ILE A 82 -3.05 6.12 -9.55
N SER A 83 -1.87 6.07 -10.20
CA SER A 83 -1.74 5.46 -11.53
C SER A 83 -2.13 3.98 -11.53
N ILE A 84 -1.78 3.24 -10.47
CA ILE A 84 -2.18 1.84 -10.30
C ILE A 84 -3.71 1.73 -10.17
N ILE A 85 -4.31 2.56 -9.34
CA ILE A 85 -5.76 2.54 -9.12
C ILE A 85 -6.52 2.86 -10.41
N LEU A 86 -6.07 3.89 -11.13
CA LEU A 86 -6.66 4.30 -12.39
C LEU A 86 -6.49 3.28 -13.52
N LEU A 87 -5.47 2.42 -13.45
CA LEU A 87 -5.30 1.32 -14.40
C LEU A 87 -6.53 0.40 -14.38
N TYR A 88 -7.04 0.05 -13.19
CA TYR A 88 -8.23 -0.79 -13.04
C TYR A 88 -9.51 -0.04 -13.42
N LYS A 89 -9.63 1.25 -13.05
CA LYS A 89 -10.78 2.07 -13.48
C LYS A 89 -10.87 2.18 -15.00
N LYS A 90 -9.74 2.35 -15.70
CA LYS A 90 -9.68 2.38 -17.19
C LYS A 90 -10.05 1.05 -17.85
N GLN A 91 -9.90 -0.06 -17.15
CA GLN A 91 -10.34 -1.38 -17.61
C GLN A 91 -11.83 -1.63 -17.32
N ASN A 92 -12.61 -0.59 -17.01
CA ASN A 92 -14.03 -0.63 -16.69
C ASN A 92 -14.40 -1.48 -15.45
N TYR A 93 -13.48 -1.65 -14.51
CA TYR A 93 -13.84 -2.16 -13.19
C TYR A 93 -14.53 -1.08 -12.35
N GLU A 94 -15.53 -1.48 -11.57
CA GLU A 94 -16.00 -0.71 -10.44
C GLU A 94 -14.96 -0.79 -9.33
N VAL A 95 -14.30 0.32 -9.01
CA VAL A 95 -13.18 0.35 -8.07
C VAL A 95 -13.63 0.93 -6.75
N GLU A 96 -13.31 0.23 -5.66
CA GLU A 96 -13.48 0.70 -4.28
C GLU A 96 -12.15 0.54 -3.52
N VAL A 97 -11.79 1.51 -2.68
CA VAL A 97 -10.53 1.54 -1.96
C VAL A 97 -10.73 1.42 -0.45
N TYR A 98 -9.98 0.56 0.21
CA TYR A 98 -9.83 0.51 1.65
C TYR A 98 -8.40 0.88 2.02
N MET A 99 -8.23 1.86 2.87
CA MET A 99 -6.91 2.41 3.19
C MET A 99 -6.71 2.51 4.69
N GLU A 100 -5.51 2.20 5.16
CA GLU A 100 -5.18 2.40 6.57
C GLU A 100 -5.14 3.90 6.91
N GLY A 101 -5.76 4.24 8.04
CA GLY A 101 -5.73 5.59 8.60
C GLY A 101 -4.40 5.89 9.28
N VAL A 102 -4.07 7.18 9.38
CA VAL A 102 -2.87 7.61 10.12
C VAL A 102 -3.07 7.34 11.62
N ALA A 103 -2.26 6.44 12.17
CA ALA A 103 -2.21 6.22 13.61
C ALA A 103 -1.31 7.26 14.26
N PHE A 104 -1.88 8.12 15.10
CA PHE A 104 -1.12 9.08 15.87
C PHE A 104 -0.41 8.39 17.04
N SER A 105 0.87 8.04 16.86
CA SER A 105 1.74 7.63 17.97
C SER A 105 2.74 8.74 18.30
N SER A 106 2.88 9.04 19.57
CA SER A 106 3.64 10.19 20.10
C SER A 106 5.15 10.16 19.85
N ARG A 107 5.70 9.19 19.14
CA ARG A 107 7.15 8.93 19.11
C ARG A 107 7.92 9.42 17.87
N ARG A 108 7.28 9.87 16.78
CA ARG A 108 7.98 10.35 15.57
C ARG A 108 7.16 11.41 14.83
N THR A 109 7.28 12.66 15.26
CA THR A 109 6.50 13.79 14.72
C THR A 109 6.76 14.06 13.22
N GLN A 110 8.01 14.04 12.77
CA GLN A 110 8.34 14.40 11.39
C GLN A 110 7.86 13.36 10.37
N SER A 111 8.07 12.07 10.63
CA SER A 111 7.56 10.99 9.76
C SER A 111 6.03 10.91 9.75
N LEU A 112 5.36 11.36 10.81
CA LEU A 112 3.90 11.46 10.88
C LEU A 112 3.34 12.57 10.00
N VAL A 113 4.02 13.70 9.90
CA VAL A 113 3.61 14.80 9.01
C VAL A 113 3.67 14.36 7.55
N GLU A 114 4.76 13.73 7.14
CA GLU A 114 4.93 13.22 5.77
C GLU A 114 3.94 12.10 5.44
N LEU A 115 3.73 11.17 6.37
CA LEU A 115 2.72 10.11 6.22
C LEU A 115 1.30 10.68 6.16
N GLY A 116 1.01 11.68 7.00
CA GLY A 116 -0.27 12.41 6.96
C GLY A 116 -0.48 13.11 5.63
N ALA A 117 0.53 13.81 5.14
CA ALA A 117 0.49 14.49 3.84
C ALA A 117 0.23 13.49 2.69
N LEU A 118 0.95 12.36 2.66
CA LEU A 118 0.74 11.30 1.69
C LEU A 118 -0.69 10.75 1.75
N ASN A 119 -1.15 10.40 2.95
CA ASN A 119 -2.47 9.82 3.19
C ASN A 119 -3.59 10.77 2.72
N PHE A 120 -3.51 12.06 3.09
CA PHE A 120 -4.50 13.04 2.63
C PHE A 120 -4.42 13.33 1.14
N ASN A 121 -3.21 13.35 0.54
CA ASN A 121 -3.07 13.57 -0.89
C ASN A 121 -3.65 12.39 -1.71
N ILE A 122 -3.49 11.15 -1.25
CA ILE A 122 -4.18 9.98 -1.84
C ILE A 122 -5.71 10.19 -1.80
N ARG A 123 -6.29 10.53 -0.63
CA ARG A 123 -7.75 10.75 -0.47
C ARG A 123 -8.27 11.85 -1.39
N ILE A 124 -7.56 12.98 -1.47
CA ILE A 124 -7.92 14.10 -2.37
C ILE A 124 -7.99 13.61 -3.82
N ASN A 125 -7.00 12.81 -4.25
CA ASN A 125 -6.99 12.26 -5.60
C ASN A 125 -8.10 11.21 -5.82
N LEU A 126 -8.42 10.38 -4.83
CA LEU A 126 -9.55 9.46 -4.92
C LEU A 126 -10.87 10.22 -5.13
N ILE A 127 -11.10 11.31 -4.37
CA ILE A 127 -12.27 12.20 -4.55
C ILE A 127 -12.27 12.80 -5.96
N LYS A 128 -11.14 13.37 -6.44
CA LYS A 128 -11.02 13.96 -7.78
C LYS A 128 -11.34 12.99 -8.93
N HIS A 129 -11.17 11.72 -8.68
CA HIS A 129 -11.43 10.66 -9.67
C HIS A 129 -12.72 9.90 -9.42
N ASP A 130 -13.60 10.38 -8.53
CA ASP A 130 -14.87 9.73 -8.16
C ASP A 130 -14.68 8.25 -7.80
N ILE A 131 -13.69 7.95 -6.94
CA ILE A 131 -13.41 6.62 -6.43
C ILE A 131 -13.83 6.55 -4.97
N PRO A 132 -14.82 5.71 -4.61
CA PRO A 132 -15.23 5.52 -3.23
C PRO A 132 -14.09 4.91 -2.40
N PHE A 133 -13.95 5.39 -1.15
CA PHE A 133 -12.92 4.86 -0.26
C PHE A 133 -13.37 4.83 1.20
N HIS A 134 -12.76 3.93 1.97
CA HIS A 134 -12.96 3.75 3.40
C HIS A 134 -11.63 3.83 4.14
N ILE A 135 -11.66 4.46 5.32
CA ILE A 135 -10.48 4.57 6.18
C ILE A 135 -10.66 3.63 7.35
N ILE A 136 -9.74 2.68 7.48
CA ILE A 136 -9.77 1.64 8.49
C ILE A 136 -8.64 1.86 9.49
N THR A 137 -8.92 1.70 10.78
CA THR A 137 -7.86 1.76 11.80
C THR A 137 -7.03 0.48 11.81
N PRO A 138 -5.72 0.55 12.16
CA PRO A 138 -4.86 -0.64 12.21
C PRO A 138 -5.44 -1.77 13.07
N SER A 139 -6.00 -1.43 14.25
CA SER A 139 -6.59 -2.44 15.14
C SER A 139 -7.86 -3.08 14.58
N ALA A 140 -8.71 -2.32 13.89
CA ALA A 140 -9.91 -2.85 13.22
C ALA A 140 -9.51 -3.78 12.06
N ASN A 141 -8.52 -3.38 11.24
CA ASN A 141 -7.98 -4.20 10.17
C ASN A 141 -7.48 -5.56 10.70
N LYS A 142 -6.59 -5.54 11.70
CA LYS A 142 -6.05 -6.74 12.33
C LYS A 142 -7.13 -7.63 12.93
N LYS A 143 -8.10 -7.03 13.65
CA LYS A 143 -9.22 -7.77 14.26
C LYS A 143 -10.10 -8.46 13.22
N ALA A 144 -10.43 -7.76 12.14
CA ALA A 144 -11.25 -8.33 11.06
C ALA A 144 -10.53 -9.49 10.36
N PHE A 145 -9.21 -9.37 10.16
CA PHE A 145 -8.42 -10.34 9.40
C PHE A 145 -8.00 -11.58 10.21
N THR A 146 -7.59 -11.40 11.48
CA THR A 146 -7.01 -12.46 12.31
C THR A 146 -7.90 -12.85 13.51
N GLY A 147 -8.96 -12.10 13.78
CA GLY A 147 -9.73 -12.21 15.02
C GLY A 147 -9.10 -11.47 16.22
N ASN A 148 -7.86 -10.96 16.08
CA ASN A 148 -7.11 -10.29 17.14
C ASN A 148 -6.66 -8.89 16.72
N GLY A 149 -7.22 -7.85 17.34
CA GLY A 149 -6.84 -6.45 17.04
C GLY A 149 -5.42 -6.05 17.43
N ALA A 150 -4.75 -6.86 18.25
CA ALA A 150 -3.35 -6.72 18.64
C ALA A 150 -2.42 -7.71 17.91
N ALA A 151 -2.87 -8.29 16.78
CA ALA A 151 -2.08 -9.22 16.00
C ALA A 151 -0.69 -8.64 15.65
N ASP A 152 0.34 -9.43 15.84
CA ASP A 152 1.68 -9.10 15.41
C ASP A 152 1.89 -9.37 13.90
N LYS A 153 3.07 -9.00 13.40
CA LYS A 153 3.41 -9.19 11.99
C LYS A 153 3.42 -10.67 11.57
N GLU A 154 3.86 -11.55 12.44
CA GLU A 154 3.96 -12.98 12.15
C GLU A 154 2.58 -13.60 11.95
N LEU A 155 1.60 -13.25 12.80
CA LEU A 155 0.23 -13.72 12.66
C LEU A 155 -0.44 -13.16 11.40
N MET A 156 -0.20 -11.88 11.07
CA MET A 156 -0.70 -11.28 9.83
C MET A 156 -0.15 -12.01 8.59
N ILE A 157 1.17 -12.21 8.52
CA ILE A 157 1.83 -12.92 7.41
C ILE A 157 1.34 -14.37 7.32
N LYS A 158 1.26 -15.08 8.46
CA LYS A 158 0.79 -16.47 8.49
C LYS A 158 -0.62 -16.60 7.95
N THR A 159 -1.53 -15.73 8.39
CA THR A 159 -2.91 -15.72 7.93
C THR A 159 -2.98 -15.43 6.42
N PHE A 160 -2.23 -14.44 5.95
CA PHE A 160 -2.12 -14.11 4.53
C PHE A 160 -1.63 -15.30 3.69
N LEU A 161 -0.56 -15.99 4.11
CA LEU A 161 0.03 -17.12 3.37
C LEU A 161 -0.82 -18.38 3.37
N ILE A 162 -1.71 -18.56 4.35
CA ILE A 162 -2.73 -19.62 4.33
C ILE A 162 -3.73 -19.35 3.21
N LEU A 163 -4.20 -18.12 3.08
CA LEU A 163 -5.18 -17.73 2.06
C LEU A 163 -4.57 -17.58 0.66
N ASN A 164 -3.28 -17.24 0.57
CA ASN A 164 -2.56 -16.96 -0.67
C ASN A 164 -1.24 -17.76 -0.76
N PRO A 165 -1.31 -19.10 -0.93
CA PRO A 165 -0.12 -19.96 -0.90
C PRO A 165 0.91 -19.67 -2.00
N SER A 166 0.52 -19.06 -3.13
CA SER A 166 1.43 -18.63 -4.20
C SER A 166 2.48 -17.60 -3.76
N TYR A 167 2.23 -16.87 -2.68
CA TYR A 167 3.15 -15.88 -2.13
C TYR A 167 4.26 -16.49 -1.24
N ARG A 168 4.21 -17.78 -0.93
CA ARG A 168 5.23 -18.44 -0.09
C ARG A 168 6.64 -18.33 -0.68
N SER A 169 6.76 -18.39 -1.99
CA SER A 169 8.04 -18.24 -2.70
C SER A 169 8.63 -16.83 -2.63
N LEU A 170 7.81 -15.84 -2.26
CA LEU A 170 8.21 -14.44 -2.13
C LEU A 170 8.64 -14.04 -0.72
N VAL A 171 8.49 -14.94 0.26
CA VAL A 171 8.89 -14.68 1.66
C VAL A 171 10.39 -14.42 1.72
N GLY A 172 10.79 -13.32 2.39
CA GLY A 172 12.17 -12.87 2.50
C GLY A 172 12.70 -12.08 1.29
N TYR A 173 11.89 -11.92 0.23
CA TYR A 173 12.24 -11.14 -0.97
C TYR A 173 11.42 -9.86 -1.11
N ILE A 174 10.22 -9.82 -0.54
CA ILE A 174 9.36 -8.64 -0.53
C ILE A 174 8.96 -8.29 0.91
N LYS A 175 8.42 -7.10 1.12
CA LYS A 175 7.82 -6.70 2.40
C LYS A 175 6.46 -7.39 2.57
N MET A 176 6.50 -8.63 3.04
CA MET A 176 5.34 -9.49 3.16
C MET A 176 4.34 -8.98 4.20
N ASP A 177 4.82 -8.32 5.26
CA ASP A 177 4.00 -7.69 6.27
C ASP A 177 3.13 -6.57 5.67
N ASP A 178 3.72 -5.66 4.90
CA ASP A 178 3.01 -4.57 4.24
C ASP A 178 1.94 -5.13 3.25
N ILE A 179 2.27 -6.21 2.51
CA ILE A 179 1.31 -6.89 1.62
C ILE A 179 0.17 -7.57 2.40
N ALA A 180 0.47 -8.19 3.53
CA ALA A 180 -0.56 -8.83 4.37
C ALA A 180 -1.53 -7.78 4.96
N ASP A 181 -1.02 -6.63 5.41
CA ASP A 181 -1.84 -5.54 5.92
C ASP A 181 -2.72 -4.93 4.82
N ALA A 182 -2.18 -4.72 3.62
CA ALA A 182 -2.96 -4.24 2.46
C ALA A 182 -4.00 -5.28 1.97
N TYR A 183 -3.69 -6.58 2.03
CA TYR A 183 -4.64 -7.64 1.70
C TYR A 183 -5.80 -7.69 2.71
N ALA A 184 -5.49 -7.56 3.99
CA ALA A 184 -6.50 -7.49 5.04
C ALA A 184 -7.47 -6.32 4.81
N LEU A 185 -6.97 -5.15 4.38
CA LEU A 185 -7.79 -4.01 3.99
C LEU A 185 -8.67 -4.32 2.78
N ALA A 186 -8.12 -4.93 1.72
CA ALA A 186 -8.86 -5.28 0.50
C ALA A 186 -9.96 -6.33 0.74
N THR A 187 -9.86 -7.10 1.82
CA THR A 187 -10.83 -8.14 2.21
C THR A 187 -11.64 -7.75 3.45
N PHE A 188 -11.53 -6.50 3.89
CA PHE A 188 -12.23 -5.98 5.07
C PHE A 188 -13.75 -6.09 4.88
N LYS A 189 -14.40 -6.75 5.84
CA LYS A 189 -15.88 -6.81 5.94
C LYS A 189 -16.29 -6.03 7.16
N SER A 190 -17.04 -4.96 6.96
CA SER A 190 -17.68 -4.18 8.03
C SER A 190 -18.74 -4.99 8.78
#